data_17c4aaeef38cd8c5bc73bc1cb3e1190b
#
_entry.id   17c4aaeef38cd8c5bc73bc1cb3e1190b
#
_cell.length_a   1.000
_cell.length_b   1.000
_cell.length_c   1.000
_cell.angle_alpha   90.00
_cell.angle_beta   90.00
_cell.angle_gamma   90.00
#
_symmetry.space_group_name_H-M   'P 1'
#
loop_
_entity.id
_entity.type
_entity.pdbx_description
1 polymer ?
#
loop_
_entity_poly.entity_id
_entity_poly.type
_entity_poly.pdbx_seq_one_letter_code
_entity_poly.pdbx_strand_id
1 'polypeptide(L)'
;MIELFYRRNIVIEKYDYIFAELYFMRKDYPMQITRPDFYKEFSCIAGSCPDTCCAGWQIMIDKKSLKKYQKLKGPFRNRLHNDIDWSEQAFRQYDHRCAFLNEENLCDIYSEAGADMLCDTCRKYPRHIEEFEGLREYSLSLSCPEAARIFLSHKNKISFVTREVPSKEETYEEFDYFLFTALMDTRDYLFSIIQDRSVPVKLRWQKLLVCAHDFQLALNKNELFQWEDIRARHERSGLTAEFQAKVRSWTAGKGATTNKDTDVMASDSYFRNCDSASLELRKQIWQTVIPQMEVLRPGWHEYLEETLVPLYDGDFAEEPD
;
A
#
# COMPACT_ATOMS: atom_id res chain seq x y z
N MET A 1 -22.84 2.58 -23.93
CA MET A 1 -21.39 2.53 -23.71
C MET A 1 -20.59 2.96 -24.95
N ILE A 2 -20.88 2.47 -26.14
CA ILE A 2 -20.26 2.94 -27.40
C ILE A 2 -20.45 4.45 -27.65
N GLU A 3 -21.58 5.03 -27.24
CA GLU A 3 -21.85 6.48 -27.36
C GLU A 3 -20.99 7.36 -26.44
N LEU A 4 -20.50 6.85 -25.33
CA LEU A 4 -19.59 7.58 -24.42
C LEU A 4 -18.17 7.70 -24.99
N PHE A 5 -17.73 6.72 -25.79
CA PHE A 5 -16.45 6.75 -26.48
C PHE A 5 -16.38 7.82 -27.59
N TYR A 6 -17.49 8.01 -28.30
CA TYR A 6 -17.57 9.00 -29.38
C TYR A 6 -17.56 10.46 -28.90
N ARG A 7 -17.97 10.74 -27.66
CA ARG A 7 -18.03 12.10 -27.11
C ARG A 7 -16.69 12.68 -26.64
N ARG A 8 -15.65 11.86 -26.52
CA ARG A 8 -14.33 12.30 -25.99
C ARG A 8 -13.24 12.52 -27.04
N ASN A 9 -13.52 12.49 -28.34
CA ASN A 9 -12.55 12.72 -29.44
C ASN A 9 -11.23 11.94 -29.26
N ILE A 10 -11.26 10.73 -28.72
CA ILE A 10 -10.07 9.88 -28.59
C ILE A 10 -9.91 9.18 -29.96
N VAL A 11 -8.87 9.56 -30.69
CA VAL A 11 -8.43 8.84 -31.90
C VAL A 11 -7.74 7.56 -31.43
N ILE A 12 -8.50 6.46 -31.43
CA ILE A 12 -7.96 5.13 -31.13
C ILE A 12 -7.42 4.58 -32.45
N GLU A 13 -6.13 4.22 -32.50
CA GLU A 13 -5.58 3.55 -33.67
C GLU A 13 -6.27 2.18 -33.87
N LYS A 14 -6.37 1.74 -35.11
CA LYS A 14 -7.16 0.58 -35.55
C LYS A 14 -6.83 -0.74 -34.84
N TYR A 15 -5.66 -0.84 -34.23
CA TYR A 15 -5.21 -2.02 -33.46
C TYR A 15 -5.81 -2.08 -32.06
N ASP A 16 -6.03 -0.93 -31.44
CA ASP A 16 -6.64 -0.85 -30.10
C ASP A 16 -8.11 -1.23 -30.13
N TYR A 17 -8.78 -0.97 -31.26
CA TYR A 17 -10.18 -1.35 -31.46
C TYR A 17 -10.38 -2.88 -31.53
N ILE A 18 -9.46 -3.58 -32.20
CA ILE A 18 -9.49 -5.06 -32.30
C ILE A 18 -9.21 -5.69 -30.95
N PHE A 19 -8.27 -5.14 -30.18
CA PHE A 19 -7.98 -5.61 -28.82
C PHE A 19 -9.15 -5.33 -27.87
N ALA A 20 -9.79 -4.17 -27.94
CA ALA A 20 -10.96 -3.84 -27.16
C ALA A 20 -12.13 -4.77 -27.50
N GLU A 21 -12.42 -5.00 -28.80
CA GLU A 21 -13.47 -5.95 -29.21
C GLU A 21 -13.19 -7.39 -28.78
N LEU A 22 -11.95 -7.85 -28.90
CA LEU A 22 -11.56 -9.20 -28.43
C LEU A 22 -11.65 -9.30 -26.90
N TYR A 23 -11.39 -8.22 -26.20
CA TYR A 23 -11.55 -8.13 -24.74
C TYR A 23 -13.01 -8.21 -24.33
N PHE A 24 -13.90 -7.48 -25.00
CA PHE A 24 -15.35 -7.46 -24.71
C PHE A 24 -16.10 -8.71 -25.20
N MET A 25 -15.54 -9.52 -26.11
CA MET A 25 -16.20 -10.73 -26.64
C MET A 25 -15.96 -12.00 -25.80
N ARG A 26 -15.07 -11.97 -24.81
CA ARG A 26 -14.88 -13.13 -23.92
C ARG A 26 -15.95 -13.16 -22.83
N LYS A 27 -16.90 -14.07 -22.95
CA LYS A 27 -18.00 -14.30 -22.00
C LYS A 27 -17.57 -14.88 -20.64
N ASP A 28 -16.35 -15.39 -20.52
CA ASP A 28 -15.82 -16.01 -19.31
C ASP A 28 -14.40 -15.47 -19.07
N TYR A 29 -14.28 -14.27 -18.45
CA TYR A 29 -12.99 -13.82 -17.94
C TYR A 29 -12.76 -14.47 -16.59
N PRO A 30 -11.71 -15.28 -16.44
CA PRO A 30 -11.35 -15.75 -15.12
C PRO A 30 -10.90 -14.57 -14.27
N MET A 31 -11.33 -14.56 -13.01
CA MET A 31 -10.83 -13.64 -12.00
C MET A 31 -9.33 -13.87 -11.79
N GLN A 32 -8.53 -12.84 -11.93
CA GLN A 32 -7.11 -12.88 -11.57
C GLN A 32 -6.94 -12.63 -10.08
N ILE A 33 -6.15 -13.45 -9.42
CA ILE A 33 -5.78 -13.29 -8.01
C ILE A 33 -4.28 -13.13 -7.94
N THR A 34 -3.84 -11.94 -7.57
CA THR A 34 -2.42 -11.58 -7.42
C THR A 34 -2.05 -11.41 -5.94
N ARG A 35 -0.88 -11.87 -5.56
CA ARG A 35 -0.34 -11.74 -4.19
C ARG A 35 1.18 -11.79 -4.19
N PRO A 36 1.85 -11.15 -3.23
CA PRO A 36 3.29 -11.29 -3.08
C PRO A 36 3.66 -12.75 -2.74
N ASP A 37 4.85 -13.15 -3.15
CA ASP A 37 5.37 -14.53 -2.99
C ASP A 37 5.38 -14.99 -1.54
N PHE A 38 5.72 -14.10 -0.61
CA PHE A 38 5.73 -14.39 0.84
C PHE A 38 4.34 -14.43 1.49
N TYR A 39 3.26 -14.10 0.78
CA TYR A 39 1.91 -14.01 1.36
C TYR A 39 1.45 -15.27 2.12
N LYS A 40 1.86 -16.44 1.62
CA LYS A 40 1.50 -17.73 2.22
C LYS A 40 2.28 -18.06 3.49
N GLU A 41 3.36 -17.37 3.76
CA GLU A 41 4.16 -17.58 4.95
C GLU A 41 3.46 -17.07 6.21
N PHE A 42 2.49 -16.17 6.02
CA PHE A 42 1.77 -15.59 7.15
C PHE A 42 0.85 -16.60 7.82
N SER A 43 1.11 -16.77 9.12
CA SER A 43 0.21 -17.42 10.09
C SER A 43 0.16 -16.58 11.35
N CYS A 44 -1.04 -16.38 11.89
CA CYS A 44 -1.19 -15.66 13.16
C CYS A 44 -0.50 -16.41 14.29
N ILE A 45 0.35 -15.74 15.05
CA ILE A 45 1.10 -16.30 16.18
C ILE A 45 0.35 -16.16 17.52
N ALA A 46 -0.88 -15.65 17.49
CA ALA A 46 -1.81 -15.55 18.61
C ALA A 46 -1.15 -14.99 19.89
N GLY A 47 -1.23 -15.70 21.02
CA GLY A 47 -0.66 -15.26 22.30
C GLY A 47 0.86 -15.05 22.32
N SER A 48 1.59 -15.49 21.29
CA SER A 48 3.02 -15.18 21.13
C SER A 48 3.28 -13.85 20.43
N CYS A 49 2.23 -13.13 20.02
CA CYS A 49 2.39 -11.85 19.38
C CYS A 49 2.88 -10.80 20.39
N PRO A 50 3.92 -10.01 20.07
CA PRO A 50 4.40 -8.96 20.96
C PRO A 50 3.41 -7.79 21.10
N ASP A 51 2.41 -7.73 20.24
CA ASP A 51 1.34 -6.76 20.22
C ASP A 51 0.00 -7.47 19.92
N THR A 52 -1.08 -6.72 19.78
CA THR A 52 -2.40 -7.27 19.49
C THR A 52 -3.14 -6.47 18.43
N CYS A 53 -3.75 -7.18 17.46
CA CYS A 53 -4.68 -6.57 16.51
C CYS A 53 -6.06 -6.23 17.12
N CYS A 54 -6.27 -6.52 18.39
CA CYS A 54 -7.53 -6.27 19.10
C CYS A 54 -7.49 -5.01 19.97
N ALA A 55 -6.53 -4.10 19.70
CA ALA A 55 -6.39 -2.84 20.44
C ALA A 55 -6.06 -1.68 19.50
N GLY A 56 -6.35 -0.46 19.95
CA GLY A 56 -5.94 0.79 19.28
C GLY A 56 -6.85 1.25 18.13
N TRP A 57 -7.85 0.49 17.71
CA TRP A 57 -8.76 0.87 16.63
C TRP A 57 -10.14 0.23 16.79
N GLN A 58 -11.17 0.86 16.21
CA GLN A 58 -12.54 0.36 16.27
C GLN A 58 -12.72 -0.82 15.31
N ILE A 59 -13.11 -1.98 15.85
CA ILE A 59 -13.32 -3.20 15.08
C ILE A 59 -14.77 -3.27 14.62
N MET A 60 -14.99 -3.00 13.35
CA MET A 60 -16.32 -3.05 12.71
C MET A 60 -16.77 -4.49 12.46
N ILE A 61 -18.06 -4.74 12.64
CA ILE A 61 -18.67 -6.05 12.47
C ILE A 61 -19.54 -6.05 11.22
N ASP A 62 -19.29 -6.95 10.31
CA ASP A 62 -20.10 -7.11 9.11
C ASP A 62 -21.54 -7.58 9.41
N LYS A 63 -22.47 -7.22 8.53
CA LYS A 63 -23.92 -7.50 8.70
C LYS A 63 -24.23 -8.99 8.86
N LYS A 64 -23.45 -9.88 8.23
CA LYS A 64 -23.62 -11.33 8.32
C LYS A 64 -23.24 -11.83 9.72
N SER A 65 -22.13 -11.35 10.25
CA SER A 65 -21.67 -11.66 11.60
C SER A 65 -22.60 -11.10 12.67
N LEU A 66 -23.11 -9.87 12.52
CA LEU A 66 -24.15 -9.33 13.42
C LEU A 66 -25.38 -10.22 13.50
N LYS A 67 -25.91 -10.68 12.35
CA LYS A 67 -27.06 -11.63 12.32
C LYS A 67 -26.74 -12.95 13.00
N LYS A 68 -25.50 -13.41 12.91
CA LYS A 68 -25.01 -14.63 13.55
C LYS A 68 -24.93 -14.45 15.07
N TYR A 69 -24.41 -13.32 15.52
CA TYR A 69 -24.30 -12.97 16.93
C TYR A 69 -25.66 -12.84 17.61
N GLN A 70 -26.64 -12.23 16.93
CA GLN A 70 -28.01 -12.14 17.44
C GLN A 70 -28.65 -13.51 17.69
N LYS A 71 -28.28 -14.53 16.90
CA LYS A 71 -28.85 -15.89 16.98
C LYS A 71 -28.07 -16.81 17.90
N LEU A 72 -26.91 -16.38 18.41
CA LEU A 72 -26.10 -17.21 19.29
C LEU A 72 -26.90 -17.62 20.53
N LYS A 73 -26.77 -18.89 20.93
CA LYS A 73 -27.34 -19.45 22.14
C LYS A 73 -26.22 -19.94 23.07
N GLY A 74 -26.50 -20.14 24.33
CA GLY A 74 -25.53 -20.63 25.29
C GLY A 74 -24.96 -19.53 26.20
N PRO A 75 -24.03 -19.89 27.09
CA PRO A 75 -23.56 -18.99 28.18
C PRO A 75 -22.84 -17.75 27.66
N PHE A 76 -22.11 -17.85 26.55
CA PHE A 76 -21.36 -16.74 25.95
C PHE A 76 -22.24 -15.66 25.30
N ARG A 77 -23.53 -16.00 25.04
CA ARG A 77 -24.48 -15.10 24.39
C ARG A 77 -24.59 -13.73 25.07
N ASN A 78 -24.75 -13.72 26.39
CA ASN A 78 -25.01 -12.47 27.13
C ASN A 78 -23.79 -11.55 27.05
N ARG A 79 -22.59 -12.08 27.22
CA ARG A 79 -21.35 -11.32 27.07
C ARG A 79 -21.23 -10.76 25.67
N LEU A 80 -21.43 -11.59 24.64
CA LEU A 80 -21.37 -11.14 23.25
C LEU A 80 -22.36 -10.01 22.95
N HIS A 81 -23.58 -10.08 23.45
CA HIS A 81 -24.60 -9.06 23.24
C HIS A 81 -24.31 -7.75 23.97
N ASN A 82 -23.72 -7.81 25.16
CA ASN A 82 -23.43 -6.63 25.98
C ASN A 82 -22.22 -5.86 25.46
N ASP A 83 -21.25 -6.56 24.88
CA ASP A 83 -19.98 -6.00 24.44
C ASP A 83 -19.94 -5.68 22.94
N ILE A 84 -21.12 -5.67 22.29
CA ILE A 84 -21.32 -5.12 20.94
C ILE A 84 -22.03 -3.79 21.06
N ASP A 85 -21.51 -2.77 20.37
CA ASP A 85 -22.27 -1.58 20.04
C ASP A 85 -23.08 -1.86 18.77
N TRP A 86 -24.38 -2.09 18.97
CA TRP A 86 -25.29 -2.48 17.88
C TRP A 86 -25.62 -1.29 16.96
N SER A 87 -25.53 -0.04 17.45
CA SER A 87 -25.75 1.16 16.67
C SER A 87 -24.58 1.42 15.73
N GLU A 88 -23.38 1.33 16.25
CA GLU A 88 -22.15 1.50 15.48
C GLU A 88 -21.71 0.25 14.73
N GLN A 89 -22.33 -0.91 14.99
CA GLN A 89 -21.97 -2.21 14.44
C GLN A 89 -20.50 -2.57 14.71
N ALA A 90 -20.05 -2.35 15.93
CA ALA A 90 -18.66 -2.52 16.33
C ALA A 90 -18.55 -3.25 17.68
N PHE A 91 -17.40 -3.87 17.93
CA PHE A 91 -17.09 -4.34 19.26
C PHE A 91 -16.78 -3.17 20.20
N ARG A 92 -17.29 -3.20 21.43
CA ARG A 92 -16.93 -2.24 22.46
C ARG A 92 -15.46 -2.33 22.80
N GLN A 93 -14.90 -1.22 23.19
CA GLN A 93 -13.51 -1.16 23.67
C GLN A 93 -13.47 -0.57 25.06
N TYR A 94 -12.62 -1.14 25.90
CA TYR A 94 -12.29 -0.66 27.23
C TYR A 94 -10.77 -0.40 27.25
N ASP A 95 -10.39 0.81 27.62
CA ASP A 95 -8.99 1.26 27.58
C ASP A 95 -8.30 0.97 26.23
N HIS A 96 -9.00 1.30 25.12
CA HIS A 96 -8.57 1.05 23.73
C HIS A 96 -8.38 -0.43 23.38
N ARG A 97 -8.85 -1.37 24.19
CA ARG A 97 -8.77 -2.81 23.95
C ARG A 97 -10.16 -3.37 23.66
N CYS A 98 -10.25 -4.28 22.71
CA CYS A 98 -11.50 -4.99 22.42
C CYS A 98 -12.01 -5.70 23.68
N ALA A 99 -13.31 -5.60 23.98
CA ALA A 99 -13.96 -6.23 25.11
C ALA A 99 -13.79 -7.77 25.18
N PHE A 100 -13.44 -8.38 24.06
CA PHE A 100 -13.20 -9.82 23.94
C PHE A 100 -11.72 -10.20 23.97
N LEU A 101 -10.82 -9.26 24.19
CA LEU A 101 -9.41 -9.54 24.39
C LEU A 101 -9.16 -9.78 25.88
N ASN A 102 -8.77 -11.01 26.24
CA ASN A 102 -8.51 -11.38 27.63
C ASN A 102 -7.08 -10.97 28.09
N GLU A 103 -6.77 -11.31 29.34
CA GLU A 103 -5.50 -10.95 29.99
C GLU A 103 -4.29 -11.67 29.35
N GLU A 104 -4.51 -12.82 28.73
CA GLU A 104 -3.51 -13.59 27.99
C GLU A 104 -3.34 -13.11 26.52
N ASN A 105 -3.93 -11.96 26.16
CA ASN A 105 -3.97 -11.44 24.78
C ASN A 105 -4.60 -12.40 23.77
N LEU A 106 -5.53 -13.24 24.22
CA LEU A 106 -6.32 -14.14 23.37
C LEU A 106 -7.75 -13.62 23.20
N CYS A 107 -8.37 -13.99 22.09
CA CYS A 107 -9.74 -13.59 21.77
C CYS A 107 -10.75 -14.59 22.35
N ASP A 108 -11.60 -14.15 23.28
CA ASP A 108 -12.62 -14.98 23.88
C ASP A 108 -13.72 -15.43 22.90
N ILE A 109 -13.98 -14.66 21.84
CA ILE A 109 -14.88 -15.14 20.78
C ILE A 109 -14.30 -16.39 20.12
N TYR A 110 -12.97 -16.38 19.88
CA TYR A 110 -12.29 -17.52 19.28
C TYR A 110 -12.26 -18.72 20.25
N SER A 111 -11.88 -18.51 21.50
CA SER A 111 -11.70 -19.59 22.47
C SER A 111 -13.02 -20.19 22.93
N GLU A 112 -14.07 -19.39 23.13
CA GLU A 112 -15.36 -19.88 23.66
C GLU A 112 -16.37 -20.27 22.59
N ALA A 113 -16.32 -19.59 21.41
CA ALA A 113 -17.31 -19.81 20.36
C ALA A 113 -16.74 -20.34 19.05
N GLY A 114 -15.39 -20.38 18.93
CA GLY A 114 -14.67 -20.94 17.80
C GLY A 114 -14.38 -19.93 16.68
N ALA A 115 -13.44 -20.31 15.82
CA ALA A 115 -12.96 -19.49 14.70
C ALA A 115 -14.08 -19.00 13.77
N ASP A 116 -15.10 -19.83 13.59
CA ASP A 116 -16.25 -19.49 12.75
C ASP A 116 -17.06 -18.32 13.29
N MET A 117 -16.93 -17.98 14.55
CA MET A 117 -17.61 -16.85 15.18
C MET A 117 -16.88 -15.53 15.03
N LEU A 118 -15.67 -15.51 14.51
CA LEU A 118 -14.98 -14.26 14.18
C LEU A 118 -15.73 -13.51 13.07
N CYS A 119 -15.87 -12.20 13.20
CA CYS A 119 -16.37 -11.35 12.12
C CYS A 119 -15.35 -11.27 10.97
N ASP A 120 -15.77 -10.75 9.83
CA ASP A 120 -14.91 -10.69 8.65
C ASP A 120 -13.65 -9.87 8.89
N THR A 121 -13.74 -8.75 9.60
CA THR A 121 -12.61 -7.92 10.00
C THR A 121 -11.56 -8.74 10.78
N CYS A 122 -11.98 -9.42 11.86
CA CYS A 122 -11.08 -10.20 12.70
C CYS A 122 -10.48 -11.41 11.97
N ARG A 123 -11.26 -12.05 11.08
CA ARG A 123 -10.81 -13.22 10.33
C ARG A 123 -9.84 -12.87 9.20
N LYS A 124 -10.06 -11.73 8.56
CA LYS A 124 -9.24 -11.29 7.41
C LYS A 124 -7.94 -10.64 7.83
N TYR A 125 -7.94 -9.84 8.90
CA TYR A 125 -6.74 -9.16 9.35
C TYR A 125 -5.55 -10.11 9.57
N PRO A 126 -4.35 -9.78 9.15
CA PRO A 126 -3.89 -8.57 8.47
C PRO A 126 -4.00 -8.64 6.93
N ARG A 127 -4.78 -9.55 6.41
CA ARG A 127 -4.98 -9.71 4.96
C ARG A 127 -5.85 -8.58 4.45
N HIS A 128 -5.33 -7.87 3.45
CA HIS A 128 -6.02 -6.83 2.72
C HIS A 128 -6.29 -7.30 1.29
N ILE A 129 -7.44 -6.95 0.76
CA ILE A 129 -7.87 -7.34 -0.59
C ILE A 129 -8.35 -6.09 -1.30
N GLU A 130 -7.63 -5.70 -2.34
CA GLU A 130 -8.09 -4.70 -3.28
C GLU A 130 -8.88 -5.38 -4.40
N GLU A 131 -10.05 -4.84 -4.69
CA GLU A 131 -10.98 -5.40 -5.65
C GLU A 131 -11.12 -4.49 -6.86
N PHE A 132 -10.72 -5.02 -8.02
CA PHE A 132 -10.87 -4.37 -9.31
C PHE A 132 -11.67 -5.29 -10.24
N GLU A 133 -12.16 -4.75 -11.36
CA GLU A 133 -12.82 -5.57 -12.38
C GLU A 133 -11.91 -6.71 -12.84
N GLY A 134 -12.35 -7.96 -12.61
CA GLY A 134 -11.59 -9.15 -12.99
C GLY A 134 -10.27 -9.38 -12.25
N LEU A 135 -9.90 -8.55 -11.25
CA LEU A 135 -8.68 -8.69 -10.49
C LEU A 135 -8.92 -8.54 -8.98
N ARG A 136 -8.24 -9.39 -8.19
CA ARG A 136 -8.12 -9.25 -6.74
C ARG A 136 -6.66 -9.25 -6.35
N GLU A 137 -6.22 -8.20 -5.68
CA GLU A 137 -4.87 -8.11 -5.14
C GLU A 137 -4.87 -8.33 -3.64
N TYR A 138 -4.13 -9.32 -3.22
CA TYR A 138 -3.98 -9.66 -1.80
C TYR A 138 -2.68 -9.11 -1.27
N SER A 139 -2.73 -8.47 -0.12
CA SER A 139 -1.55 -8.01 0.61
C SER A 139 -1.66 -8.32 2.09
N LEU A 140 -0.59 -8.06 2.85
CA LEU A 140 -0.56 -8.15 4.30
C LEU A 140 -0.28 -6.75 4.87
N SER A 141 -1.11 -6.31 5.80
CA SER A 141 -0.89 -5.05 6.50
C SER A 141 0.34 -5.15 7.39
N LEU A 142 1.28 -4.22 7.23
CA LEU A 142 2.49 -4.13 8.05
C LEU A 142 2.23 -3.62 9.47
N SER A 143 0.99 -3.22 9.79
CA SER A 143 0.57 -2.97 11.16
C SER A 143 0.50 -4.25 12.02
N CYS A 144 0.56 -5.43 11.40
CA CYS A 144 0.70 -6.70 12.10
C CYS A 144 2.20 -7.01 12.30
N PRO A 145 2.69 -7.18 13.55
CA PRO A 145 4.11 -7.47 13.82
C PRO A 145 4.63 -8.71 13.09
N GLU A 146 3.81 -9.76 12.95
CA GLU A 146 4.24 -10.97 12.25
C GLU A 146 4.30 -10.77 10.72
N ALA A 147 3.35 -10.03 10.14
CA ALA A 147 3.41 -9.65 8.73
C ALA A 147 4.62 -8.76 8.44
N ALA A 148 4.90 -7.79 9.32
CA ALA A 148 6.08 -6.94 9.22
C ALA A 148 7.38 -7.75 9.35
N ARG A 149 7.44 -8.71 10.29
CA ARG A 149 8.59 -9.60 10.45
C ARG A 149 8.87 -10.42 9.18
N ILE A 150 7.83 -11.00 8.58
CA ILE A 150 7.96 -11.77 7.33
C ILE A 150 8.49 -10.87 6.22
N PHE A 151 7.87 -9.69 6.03
CA PHE A 151 8.29 -8.73 5.02
C PHE A 151 9.75 -8.29 5.21
N LEU A 152 10.15 -7.89 6.42
CA LEU A 152 11.52 -7.41 6.70
C LEU A 152 12.57 -8.52 6.63
N SER A 153 12.20 -9.78 6.90
CA SER A 153 13.10 -10.92 6.77
C SER A 153 13.23 -11.43 5.34
N HIS A 154 12.38 -10.95 4.42
CA HIS A 154 12.39 -11.39 3.02
C HIS A 154 13.58 -10.75 2.27
N LYS A 155 14.62 -11.53 2.05
CA LYS A 155 15.91 -11.03 1.48
C LYS A 155 15.91 -10.94 -0.04
N ASN A 156 15.04 -11.68 -0.71
CA ASN A 156 14.96 -11.68 -2.17
C ASN A 156 14.17 -10.48 -2.69
N LYS A 157 14.22 -10.25 -4.01
CA LYS A 157 13.27 -9.35 -4.66
C LYS A 157 11.86 -9.93 -4.49
N ILE A 158 10.90 -9.08 -4.13
CA ILE A 158 9.50 -9.49 -4.04
C ILE A 158 8.97 -9.73 -5.44
N SER A 159 8.37 -10.90 -5.64
CA SER A 159 7.64 -11.24 -6.86
C SER A 159 6.15 -11.39 -6.56
N PHE A 160 5.34 -11.12 -7.58
CA PHE A 160 3.88 -11.25 -7.46
C PHE A 160 3.42 -12.50 -8.22
N VAL A 161 2.69 -13.36 -7.52
CA VAL A 161 2.14 -14.59 -8.09
C VAL A 161 0.70 -14.37 -8.45
N THR A 162 0.39 -14.44 -9.75
CA THR A 162 -0.97 -14.34 -10.27
C THR A 162 -1.50 -15.72 -10.64
N ARG A 163 -2.75 -15.98 -10.30
CA ARG A 163 -3.50 -17.17 -10.72
C ARG A 163 -4.88 -16.79 -11.22
N GLU A 164 -5.38 -17.53 -12.18
CA GLU A 164 -6.75 -17.40 -12.66
C GLU A 164 -7.68 -18.36 -11.89
N VAL A 165 -8.88 -17.87 -11.56
CA VAL A 165 -9.95 -18.67 -10.96
C VAL A 165 -11.24 -18.42 -11.71
N PRO A 166 -12.11 -19.43 -11.90
CA PRO A 166 -13.41 -19.23 -12.49
C PRO A 166 -14.22 -18.20 -11.69
N SER A 167 -14.76 -17.21 -12.37
CA SER A 167 -15.61 -16.20 -11.77
C SER A 167 -16.76 -15.83 -12.71
N LYS A 168 -17.75 -15.11 -12.16
CA LYS A 168 -18.72 -14.40 -12.96
C LYS A 168 -18.12 -13.07 -13.41
N GLU A 169 -18.54 -12.60 -14.56
CA GLU A 169 -18.21 -11.26 -15.02
C GLU A 169 -18.64 -10.22 -13.98
N GLU A 170 -17.72 -9.33 -13.63
CA GLU A 170 -17.97 -8.20 -12.74
C GLU A 170 -17.73 -6.91 -13.52
N THR A 171 -18.65 -5.99 -13.41
CA THR A 171 -18.55 -4.66 -14.01
C THR A 171 -18.86 -3.61 -12.96
N TYR A 172 -18.03 -2.58 -12.87
CA TYR A 172 -18.22 -1.44 -11.99
C TYR A 172 -18.55 -0.20 -12.80
N GLU A 173 -19.59 0.53 -12.43
CA GLU A 173 -20.13 1.66 -13.21
C GLU A 173 -19.12 2.77 -13.48
N GLU A 174 -18.16 2.99 -12.56
CA GLU A 174 -17.16 4.07 -12.63
C GLU A 174 -15.73 3.56 -12.90
N PHE A 175 -15.58 2.30 -13.34
CA PHE A 175 -14.26 1.73 -13.59
C PHE A 175 -13.66 2.25 -14.90
N ASP A 176 -12.57 3.03 -14.79
CA ASP A 176 -11.79 3.49 -15.95
C ASP A 176 -10.68 2.48 -16.26
N TYR A 177 -10.97 1.58 -17.19
CA TYR A 177 -10.07 0.51 -17.60
C TYR A 177 -8.72 1.04 -18.14
N PHE A 178 -8.72 2.14 -18.91
CA PHE A 178 -7.49 2.67 -19.49
C PHE A 178 -6.60 3.29 -18.43
N LEU A 179 -7.18 4.08 -17.53
CA LEU A 179 -6.47 4.61 -16.38
C LEU A 179 -5.92 3.47 -15.51
N PHE A 180 -6.72 2.47 -15.23
CA PHE A 180 -6.31 1.32 -14.43
C PHE A 180 -5.11 0.60 -15.06
N THR A 181 -5.17 0.29 -16.36
CA THR A 181 -4.07 -0.38 -17.07
C THR A 181 -2.80 0.45 -17.05
N ALA A 182 -2.88 1.75 -17.36
CA ALA A 182 -1.73 2.66 -17.32
C ALA A 182 -1.09 2.74 -15.92
N LEU A 183 -1.90 2.77 -14.87
CA LEU A 183 -1.42 2.76 -13.48
C LEU A 183 -0.76 1.43 -13.11
N MET A 184 -1.30 0.30 -13.56
CA MET A 184 -0.72 -1.02 -13.30
C MET A 184 0.65 -1.16 -13.96
N ASP A 185 0.76 -0.82 -15.24
CA ASP A 185 2.02 -0.86 -15.98
C ASP A 185 3.07 0.11 -15.38
N THR A 186 2.62 1.31 -15.00
CA THR A 186 3.46 2.28 -14.28
C THR A 186 3.97 1.71 -12.98
N ARG A 187 3.11 1.12 -12.17
CA ARG A 187 3.45 0.52 -10.88
C ARG A 187 4.49 -0.60 -11.03
N ASP A 188 4.34 -1.45 -12.01
CA ASP A 188 5.28 -2.54 -12.26
C ASP A 188 6.67 -2.00 -12.63
N TYR A 189 6.72 -0.92 -13.41
CA TYR A 189 7.97 -0.24 -13.69
C TYR A 189 8.59 0.40 -12.44
N LEU A 190 7.79 1.07 -11.60
CA LEU A 190 8.27 1.64 -10.34
C LEU A 190 8.79 0.57 -9.38
N PHE A 191 8.15 -0.62 -9.32
CA PHE A 191 8.68 -1.75 -8.57
C PHE A 191 10.03 -2.22 -9.11
N SER A 192 10.22 -2.24 -10.43
CA SER A 192 11.50 -2.60 -11.02
C SER A 192 12.63 -1.65 -10.60
N ILE A 193 12.33 -0.35 -10.51
CA ILE A 193 13.28 0.68 -10.06
C ILE A 193 13.66 0.47 -8.59
N ILE A 194 12.67 0.39 -7.70
CA ILE A 194 12.93 0.33 -6.26
C ILE A 194 13.63 -0.98 -5.85
N GLN A 195 13.41 -2.05 -6.59
CA GLN A 195 14.01 -3.36 -6.34
C GLN A 195 15.35 -3.59 -7.06
N ASP A 196 15.85 -2.62 -7.82
CA ASP A 196 17.16 -2.71 -8.46
C ASP A 196 18.28 -2.45 -7.45
N ARG A 197 18.73 -3.53 -6.79
CA ARG A 197 19.78 -3.45 -5.75
C ARG A 197 21.18 -3.21 -6.31
N SER A 198 21.37 -3.18 -7.62
CA SER A 198 22.63 -2.75 -8.24
C SER A 198 22.82 -1.23 -8.20
N VAL A 199 21.76 -0.49 -7.85
CA VAL A 199 21.73 0.96 -7.78
C VAL A 199 21.57 1.40 -6.32
N PRO A 200 22.38 2.36 -5.80
CA PRO A 200 22.22 2.88 -4.45
C PRO A 200 20.81 3.34 -4.14
N VAL A 201 20.34 3.08 -2.92
CA VAL A 201 18.93 3.33 -2.51
C VAL A 201 18.50 4.77 -2.75
N LYS A 202 19.37 5.75 -2.47
CA LYS A 202 19.11 7.17 -2.74
C LYS A 202 18.79 7.44 -4.21
N LEU A 203 19.54 6.84 -5.12
CA LEU A 203 19.34 7.02 -6.56
C LEU A 203 18.08 6.30 -7.04
N ARG A 204 17.74 5.14 -6.46
CA ARG A 204 16.47 4.46 -6.74
C ARG A 204 15.28 5.34 -6.37
N TRP A 205 15.29 5.93 -5.17
CA TRP A 205 14.25 6.87 -4.74
C TRP A 205 14.14 8.10 -5.64
N GLN A 206 15.28 8.70 -6.01
CA GLN A 206 15.28 9.85 -6.92
C GLN A 206 14.69 9.48 -8.28
N LYS A 207 15.09 8.34 -8.85
CA LYS A 207 14.56 7.84 -10.12
C LYS A 207 13.05 7.57 -10.04
N LEU A 208 12.61 6.91 -8.96
CA LEU A 208 11.21 6.62 -8.71
C LEU A 208 10.36 7.90 -8.65
N LEU A 209 10.80 8.90 -7.87
CA LEU A 209 10.07 10.16 -7.72
C LEU A 209 9.96 10.93 -9.03
N VAL A 210 11.05 11.03 -9.80
CA VAL A 210 11.02 11.72 -11.11
C VAL A 210 10.12 10.98 -12.10
N CYS A 211 10.16 9.66 -12.11
CA CYS A 211 9.32 8.84 -12.96
C CYS A 211 7.83 9.03 -12.59
N ALA A 212 7.50 8.89 -11.32
CA ALA A 212 6.13 9.10 -10.82
C ALA A 212 5.61 10.52 -11.12
N HIS A 213 6.46 11.54 -11.00
CA HIS A 213 6.11 12.91 -11.37
C HIS A 213 5.81 13.06 -12.86
N ASP A 214 6.63 12.49 -13.74
CA ASP A 214 6.42 12.57 -15.19
C ASP A 214 5.11 11.85 -15.59
N PHE A 215 4.77 10.72 -14.94
CA PHE A 215 3.47 10.06 -15.08
C PHE A 215 2.31 10.95 -14.60
N GLN A 216 2.46 11.58 -13.43
CA GLN A 216 1.44 12.46 -12.91
C GLN A 216 1.18 13.65 -13.81
N LEU A 217 2.22 14.20 -14.43
CA LEU A 217 2.05 15.27 -15.42
C LEU A 217 1.29 14.82 -16.67
N ALA A 218 1.59 13.62 -17.19
CA ALA A 218 0.85 13.05 -18.31
C ALA A 218 -0.62 12.78 -17.95
N LEU A 219 -0.86 12.25 -16.76
CA LEU A 219 -2.21 12.04 -16.23
C LEU A 219 -3.00 13.34 -16.13
N ASN A 220 -2.40 14.40 -15.57
CA ASN A 220 -3.03 15.72 -15.45
C ASN A 220 -3.40 16.34 -16.80
N LYS A 221 -2.64 15.99 -17.86
CA LYS A 221 -2.90 16.43 -19.23
C LYS A 221 -3.86 15.51 -19.99
N ASN A 222 -4.34 14.44 -19.35
CA ASN A 222 -5.13 13.38 -19.98
C ASN A 222 -4.39 12.65 -21.13
N GLU A 223 -3.08 12.49 -20.98
CA GLU A 223 -2.17 11.87 -21.95
C GLU A 223 -1.75 10.47 -21.46
N LEU A 224 -2.72 9.64 -21.12
CA LEU A 224 -2.51 8.31 -20.50
C LEU A 224 -1.61 7.39 -21.36
N PHE A 225 -1.67 7.53 -22.70
CA PHE A 225 -0.92 6.68 -23.61
C PHE A 225 0.57 7.06 -23.75
N GLN A 226 1.02 8.15 -23.11
CA GLN A 226 2.44 8.53 -23.09
C GLN A 226 3.28 7.75 -22.08
N TRP A 227 2.68 6.85 -21.31
CA TRP A 227 3.42 6.12 -20.27
C TRP A 227 4.58 5.29 -20.85
N GLU A 228 4.41 4.66 -22.02
CA GLU A 228 5.47 3.91 -22.69
C GLU A 228 6.65 4.79 -23.10
N ASP A 229 6.38 5.98 -23.63
CA ASP A 229 7.41 6.95 -23.99
C ASP A 229 8.14 7.49 -22.76
N ILE A 230 7.41 7.71 -21.66
CA ILE A 230 7.98 8.10 -20.37
C ILE A 230 8.90 7.00 -19.86
N ARG A 231 8.43 5.76 -19.81
CA ARG A 231 9.21 4.61 -19.42
C ARG A 231 10.47 4.45 -20.28
N ALA A 232 10.33 4.44 -21.60
CA ALA A 232 11.45 4.31 -22.54
C ALA A 232 12.47 5.44 -22.39
N ARG A 233 12.03 6.65 -22.07
CA ARG A 233 12.93 7.78 -21.77
C ARG A 233 13.70 7.55 -20.46
N HIS A 234 13.04 7.09 -19.41
CA HIS A 234 13.66 6.79 -18.12
C HIS A 234 14.61 5.59 -18.18
N GLU A 235 14.29 4.58 -18.97
CA GLU A 235 15.16 3.42 -19.21
C GLU A 235 16.44 3.83 -19.97
N ARG A 236 16.32 4.70 -20.98
CA ARG A 236 17.46 5.18 -21.78
C ARG A 236 18.36 6.15 -21.00
N SER A 237 17.79 7.03 -20.21
CA SER A 237 18.57 8.04 -19.47
C SER A 237 19.42 7.43 -18.36
N GLY A 238 19.00 6.28 -17.82
CA GLY A 238 19.72 5.60 -16.73
C GLY A 238 19.97 6.54 -15.54
N LEU A 239 21.13 6.37 -14.88
CA LEU A 239 21.66 7.29 -13.87
C LEU A 239 22.70 8.23 -14.50
N THR A 240 22.43 8.72 -15.72
CA THR A 240 23.33 9.61 -16.45
C THR A 240 23.51 10.94 -15.73
N ALA A 241 24.61 11.63 -16.07
CA ALA A 241 24.86 12.99 -15.58
C ALA A 241 23.71 13.96 -15.86
N GLU A 242 23.01 13.77 -16.99
CA GLU A 242 21.82 14.53 -17.37
C GLU A 242 20.65 14.29 -16.40
N PHE A 243 20.36 13.03 -16.06
CA PHE A 243 19.34 12.68 -15.07
C PHE A 243 19.68 13.25 -13.69
N GLN A 244 20.92 13.12 -13.26
CA GLN A 244 21.40 13.69 -12.00
C GLN A 244 21.35 15.22 -12.01
N ALA A 245 21.61 15.87 -13.15
CA ALA A 245 21.47 17.31 -13.31
C ALA A 245 20.01 17.76 -13.21
N LYS A 246 19.08 16.99 -13.83
CA LYS A 246 17.64 17.22 -13.74
C LYS A 246 17.14 17.09 -12.29
N VAL A 247 17.54 16.06 -11.58
CA VAL A 247 17.20 15.86 -10.16
C VAL A 247 17.77 17.00 -9.30
N ARG A 248 19.03 17.40 -9.53
CA ARG A 248 19.65 18.52 -8.81
C ARG A 248 18.97 19.85 -9.11
N SER A 249 18.57 20.11 -10.36
CA SER A 249 17.83 21.33 -10.71
C SER A 249 16.45 21.36 -10.05
N TRP A 250 15.84 20.23 -9.90
CA TRP A 250 14.54 20.04 -9.25
C TRP A 250 14.63 20.30 -7.75
N THR A 251 15.61 19.68 -7.08
CA THR A 251 15.87 19.89 -5.64
C THR A 251 16.40 21.29 -5.33
N ALA A 252 17.06 21.96 -6.29
CA ALA A 252 17.56 23.32 -6.13
C ALA A 252 16.52 24.42 -6.49
N GLY A 253 15.28 24.06 -6.84
CA GLY A 253 14.22 25.02 -7.21
C GLY A 253 14.47 25.79 -8.50
N LYS A 254 15.44 25.40 -9.33
CA LYS A 254 15.80 26.07 -10.59
C LYS A 254 15.04 25.58 -11.83
N GLY A 255 14.03 24.72 -11.65
CA GLY A 255 13.30 24.11 -12.76
C GLY A 255 11.84 24.54 -12.89
N ALA A 256 11.37 25.46 -12.08
CA ALA A 256 10.01 25.99 -12.19
C ALA A 256 9.95 27.09 -13.25
N THR A 257 9.81 26.73 -14.52
CA THR A 257 9.17 27.67 -15.47
C THR A 257 7.74 27.85 -14.98
N THR A 258 7.42 29.10 -14.65
CA THR A 258 6.11 29.55 -14.21
C THR A 258 5.05 29.26 -15.27
N ASN A 259 4.48 28.07 -15.26
CA ASN A 259 3.16 27.84 -15.83
C ASN A 259 2.15 28.15 -14.74
N LYS A 260 1.34 29.16 -14.96
CA LYS A 260 0.33 29.70 -14.03
C LYS A 260 -0.82 28.74 -13.68
N ASP A 261 -0.78 27.51 -14.20
CA ASP A 261 -1.87 26.54 -14.06
C ASP A 261 -1.58 25.40 -13.06
N THR A 262 -0.54 25.52 -12.24
CA THR A 262 -0.19 24.49 -11.25
C THR A 262 -0.26 25.01 -9.81
N ASP A 263 -1.38 25.62 -9.45
CA ASP A 263 -1.68 25.99 -8.05
C ASP A 263 -1.90 24.78 -7.11
N VAL A 264 -1.67 23.55 -7.56
CA VAL A 264 -1.89 22.33 -6.78
C VAL A 264 -0.62 21.81 -6.09
N MET A 265 0.56 22.32 -6.43
CA MET A 265 1.83 21.93 -5.79
C MET A 265 2.50 23.08 -5.04
N ALA A 266 1.79 23.65 -4.07
CA ALA A 266 2.41 24.49 -3.02
C ALA A 266 3.38 23.72 -2.10
N SER A 267 3.81 22.50 -2.49
CA SER A 267 4.81 21.72 -1.78
C SER A 267 6.26 22.05 -2.21
N ASP A 268 6.44 22.95 -3.15
CA ASP A 268 7.77 23.40 -3.58
C ASP A 268 8.62 24.01 -2.44
N SER A 269 7.97 24.49 -1.39
CA SER A 269 8.66 24.95 -0.18
C SER A 269 9.25 23.81 0.65
N TYR A 270 8.70 22.60 0.55
CA TYR A 270 9.14 21.47 1.35
C TYR A 270 10.49 20.88 0.89
N PHE A 271 10.78 20.99 -0.41
CA PHE A 271 12.04 20.51 -0.98
C PHE A 271 13.12 21.61 -1.12
N ARG A 272 12.75 22.91 -0.94
CA ARG A 272 13.65 24.04 -1.17
C ARG A 272 14.62 24.32 -0.04
N ASN A 273 14.36 23.83 1.18
CA ASN A 273 15.16 24.12 2.36
C ASN A 273 15.65 22.86 3.05
N CYS A 274 16.40 22.02 2.34
CA CYS A 274 17.34 21.11 3.00
C CYS A 274 18.62 21.88 3.35
N ASP A 275 18.47 22.93 4.14
CA ASP A 275 19.58 23.58 4.81
C ASP A 275 19.92 22.83 6.10
N SER A 276 21.04 23.17 6.70
CA SER A 276 21.49 22.57 7.97
C SER A 276 20.44 22.72 9.08
N ALA A 277 19.65 23.79 9.07
CA ALA A 277 18.58 24.01 10.04
C ALA A 277 17.43 23.02 9.87
N SER A 278 17.05 22.67 8.65
CA SER A 278 16.03 21.66 8.36
C SER A 278 16.48 20.25 8.77
N LEU A 279 17.77 19.93 8.60
CA LEU A 279 18.36 18.66 9.05
C LEU A 279 18.35 18.58 10.58
N GLU A 280 18.75 19.66 11.26
CA GLU A 280 18.74 19.73 12.71
C GLU A 280 17.34 19.64 13.30
N LEU A 281 16.34 20.29 12.69
CA LEU A 281 14.95 20.16 13.10
C LEU A 281 14.42 18.72 12.95
N ARG A 282 14.76 18.04 11.86
CA ARG A 282 14.43 16.63 11.69
C ARG A 282 15.07 15.76 12.75
N LYS A 283 16.34 15.98 13.03
CA LYS A 283 17.08 15.29 14.08
C LYS A 283 16.41 15.48 15.44
N GLN A 284 16.02 16.72 15.79
CA GLN A 284 15.29 17.02 17.01
C GLN A 284 13.92 16.33 17.08
N ILE A 285 13.15 16.33 15.99
CA ILE A 285 11.86 15.63 15.91
C ILE A 285 12.07 14.14 16.18
N TRP A 286 13.07 13.51 15.54
CA TRP A 286 13.37 12.11 15.75
C TRP A 286 13.85 11.80 17.17
N GLN A 287 14.73 12.61 17.73
CA GLN A 287 15.17 12.47 19.12
C GLN A 287 14.02 12.61 20.13
N THR A 288 12.96 13.32 19.75
CA THR A 288 11.76 13.48 20.58
C THR A 288 10.78 12.32 20.38
N VAL A 289 10.59 11.86 19.17
CA VAL A 289 9.55 10.86 18.81
C VAL A 289 10.02 9.44 19.12
N ILE A 290 11.24 9.08 18.74
CA ILE A 290 11.76 7.71 18.92
C ILE A 290 11.68 7.21 20.37
N PRO A 291 12.10 8.00 21.39
CA PRO A 291 12.02 7.55 22.78
C PRO A 291 10.58 7.37 23.29
N GLN A 292 9.59 7.93 22.58
CA GLN A 292 8.18 7.81 22.92
C GLN A 292 7.49 6.67 22.16
N MET A 293 8.17 6.03 21.22
CA MET A 293 7.61 4.88 20.49
C MET A 293 7.60 3.64 21.39
N GLU A 294 6.51 2.89 21.31
CA GLU A 294 6.39 1.61 21.98
C GLU A 294 7.43 0.61 21.47
N VAL A 295 8.20 0.02 22.38
CA VAL A 295 9.20 -0.99 22.05
C VAL A 295 8.57 -2.37 22.08
N LEU A 296 8.20 -2.88 20.92
CA LEU A 296 7.55 -4.19 20.77
C LEU A 296 8.53 -5.36 20.80
N ARG A 297 9.83 -5.13 20.58
CA ARG A 297 10.87 -6.18 20.54
C ARG A 297 12.16 -5.72 21.20
N PRO A 298 12.87 -6.64 21.88
CA PRO A 298 14.23 -6.40 22.30
C PRO A 298 15.13 -6.05 21.08
N GLY A 299 16.10 -5.17 21.24
CA GLY A 299 17.01 -4.75 20.17
C GLY A 299 16.43 -3.67 19.23
N TRP A 300 15.23 -3.14 19.51
CA TRP A 300 14.61 -2.08 18.69
C TRP A 300 15.48 -0.81 18.66
N HIS A 301 16.07 -0.40 19.78
CA HIS A 301 16.94 0.76 19.84
C HIS A 301 18.24 0.56 19.06
N GLU A 302 18.84 -0.62 19.15
CA GLU A 302 20.03 -1.00 18.39
C GLU A 302 19.74 -0.98 16.88
N TYR A 303 18.61 -1.56 16.48
CA TYR A 303 18.16 -1.51 15.07
C TYR A 303 17.94 -0.09 14.56
N LEU A 304 17.37 0.80 15.38
CA LEU A 304 17.18 2.20 15.03
C LEU A 304 18.52 2.93 14.90
N GLU A 305 19.45 2.70 15.82
CA GLU A 305 20.78 3.29 15.77
C GLU A 305 21.56 2.83 14.54
N GLU A 306 21.54 1.55 14.23
CA GLU A 306 22.23 0.99 13.06
C GLU A 306 21.61 1.41 11.72
N THR A 307 20.28 1.61 11.67
CA THR A 307 19.57 1.84 10.40
C THR A 307 19.20 3.29 10.17
N LEU A 308 18.75 3.99 11.19
CA LEU A 308 18.18 5.34 11.04
C LEU A 308 19.17 6.45 11.36
N VAL A 309 20.08 6.27 12.31
CA VAL A 309 21.09 7.29 12.63
C VAL A 309 21.96 7.60 11.41
N PRO A 310 22.47 6.62 10.66
CA PRO A 310 23.20 6.88 9.42
C PRO A 310 22.36 7.61 8.35
N LEU A 311 21.07 7.36 8.31
CA LEU A 311 20.13 8.06 7.39
C LEU A 311 19.98 9.54 7.75
N TYR A 312 20.14 9.91 9.03
CA TYR A 312 19.94 11.28 9.50
C TYR A 312 21.22 12.10 9.58
N ASP A 313 22.36 11.48 9.79
CA ASP A 313 23.65 12.20 9.90
C ASP A 313 24.17 12.73 8.55
N GLY A 314 23.44 12.46 7.47
CA GLY A 314 23.80 12.97 6.13
C GLY A 314 25.01 12.28 5.52
N ASP A 315 25.71 11.48 6.29
CA ASP A 315 26.72 10.55 5.84
C ASP A 315 26.04 9.32 5.27
N PHE A 316 25.48 9.47 4.08
CA PHE A 316 25.44 8.35 3.16
C PHE A 316 26.91 8.11 2.75
N ALA A 317 27.73 7.75 3.72
CA ALA A 317 29.04 7.23 3.48
C ALA A 317 28.89 6.09 2.47
N GLU A 318 29.73 6.15 1.46
CA GLU A 318 29.92 5.12 0.48
C GLU A 318 29.74 3.76 1.13
N GLU A 319 28.75 2.98 0.63
CA GLU A 319 28.62 1.59 1.03
C GLU A 319 29.98 0.94 0.77
N PRO A 320 30.57 0.23 1.73
CA PRO A 320 31.76 -0.56 1.46
C PRO A 320 31.42 -1.59 0.39
N ASP A 321 32.29 -1.70 -0.63
CA ASP A 321 32.24 -2.63 -1.77
C ASP A 321 31.88 -4.08 -1.39
#